data_8d58110a51484b75f4190cfe3f316afb
#
_entry.id   8d58110a51484b75f4190cfe3f316afb
#
_cell.length_a   1.000
_cell.length_b   1.000
_cell.length_c   1.000
_cell.angle_alpha   90.00
_cell.angle_beta   90.00
_cell.angle_gamma   90.00
#
_symmetry.space_group_name_H-M   'P 1'
#
loop_
_entity.id
_entity.type
_entity.pdbx_description
1 polymer ?
#
loop_
_entity_poly.entity_id
_entity_poly.type
_entity_poly.pdbx_seq_one_letter_code
_entity_poly.pdbx_strand_id
1 'polypeptide(L)'
;MRRSAFILALLAATALGASNAAAQEITLKFSHFLGPKSFFQLDVVEPWAKELEAKTNGRVKVETFDGTSTVGGVTDQASNVKAGKVDIALGLRGAEGDKFLGSSVIELPFLVPNALRGSQALWALYKDGTLGEEYKDYKVLALFVHNPGLIHTKDKRILEPADMKGVRFRSPNNTVSAALRHLGAEPVLLQVNDVMAAVKDGKIDGIVTNWGNPLQGFNDFMKLHIETQFYTSAFFIVMNKQTYESLPTDVRAAIDSISGEPWVAKFGPYWDKWDKPVRDGANAPGHEVIVPHAGRMERWREALKPVTDQYLEELAKKFPGARAAYDKLAATLRQ
;
A
#
# COMPACT_ATOMS: atom_id res chain seq x y z
N MET A 1 29.35 78.27 48.97
CA MET A 1 28.01 77.65 49.22
C MET A 1 27.37 77.47 47.85
N ARG A 2 27.53 76.36 47.23
CA ARG A 2 26.76 75.95 46.06
C ARG A 2 26.58 74.38 46.09
N ARG A 3 25.40 73.95 46.29
CA ARG A 3 25.00 72.51 46.29
C ARG A 3 24.74 72.09 44.84
N SER A 4 25.54 71.19 44.30
CA SER A 4 25.30 70.57 43.00
C SER A 4 24.62 69.23 43.22
N ALA A 5 23.37 69.14 42.76
CA ALA A 5 22.63 67.88 42.76
C ALA A 5 23.04 67.03 41.56
N PHE A 6 23.49 65.80 41.81
CA PHE A 6 23.73 64.81 40.78
C PHE A 6 22.42 64.03 40.58
N ILE A 7 21.86 64.16 39.38
CA ILE A 7 20.74 63.34 38.95
C ILE A 7 21.32 62.06 38.33
N LEU A 8 21.17 60.92 39.01
CA LEU A 8 21.52 59.62 38.47
C LEU A 8 20.35 59.13 37.60
N ALA A 9 20.49 59.10 36.28
CA ALA A 9 19.54 58.51 35.36
C ALA A 9 19.75 56.96 35.35
N LEU A 10 18.83 56.25 35.92
CA LEU A 10 18.78 54.76 35.92
C LEU A 10 18.17 54.31 34.59
N LEU A 11 18.99 53.93 33.62
CA LEU A 11 18.58 53.26 32.40
C LEU A 11 18.24 51.80 32.77
N ALA A 12 16.96 51.52 32.96
CA ALA A 12 16.45 50.16 33.03
C ALA A 12 16.46 49.54 31.61
N ALA A 13 17.50 48.80 31.29
CA ALA A 13 17.53 47.94 30.12
C ALA A 13 16.58 46.77 30.35
N THR A 14 15.35 46.86 29.85
CA THR A 14 14.44 45.72 29.70
C THR A 14 15.00 44.80 28.64
N ALA A 15 15.82 43.85 29.04
CA ALA A 15 16.14 42.69 28.23
C ALA A 15 14.80 41.89 28.02
N LEU A 16 14.16 42.09 26.84
CA LEU A 16 13.18 41.18 26.36
C LEU A 16 13.90 39.86 26.10
N GLY A 17 13.89 38.98 27.10
CA GLY A 17 14.21 37.58 26.93
C GLY A 17 13.19 36.99 25.97
N ALA A 18 13.56 36.86 24.69
CA ALA A 18 12.87 35.98 23.79
C ALA A 18 13.00 34.56 24.40
N SER A 19 12.02 34.17 25.18
CA SER A 19 11.85 32.78 25.55
C SER A 19 11.72 32.04 24.25
N ASN A 20 12.79 31.41 23.77
CA ASN A 20 12.69 30.27 22.89
C ASN A 20 11.91 29.20 23.69
N ALA A 21 10.60 29.30 23.67
CA ALA A 21 9.77 28.19 24.07
C ALA A 21 10.23 27.04 23.17
N ALA A 22 11.03 26.13 23.73
CA ALA A 22 11.40 24.92 23.03
C ALA A 22 10.09 24.32 22.52
N ALA A 23 9.89 24.34 21.21
CA ALA A 23 8.67 23.82 20.62
C ALA A 23 8.56 22.37 21.09
N GLN A 24 7.42 22.02 21.68
CA GLN A 24 7.19 20.69 22.25
C GLN A 24 7.52 19.63 21.18
N GLU A 25 8.39 18.69 21.53
CA GLU A 25 8.71 17.54 20.68
C GLU A 25 7.46 16.67 20.50
N ILE A 26 7.14 16.33 19.27
CA ILE A 26 5.99 15.52 18.89
C ILE A 26 6.53 14.19 18.38
N THR A 27 6.12 13.09 18.99
CA THR A 27 6.42 11.76 18.50
C THR A 27 5.17 11.16 17.86
N LEU A 28 5.26 10.81 16.55
CA LEU A 28 4.23 10.11 15.82
C LEU A 28 4.60 8.64 15.69
N LYS A 29 3.66 7.74 16.01
CA LYS A 29 3.82 6.29 15.90
C LYS A 29 3.35 5.83 14.54
N PHE A 30 4.26 5.23 13.75
CA PHE A 30 3.95 4.69 12.43
C PHE A 30 4.08 3.16 12.43
N SER A 31 2.97 2.46 12.19
CA SER A 31 2.93 1.00 12.11
C SER A 31 2.86 0.49 10.66
N HIS A 32 3.45 -0.68 10.42
CA HIS A 32 3.26 -1.44 9.18
C HIS A 32 3.43 -2.95 9.45
N PHE A 33 2.86 -3.77 8.56
CA PHE A 33 2.80 -5.22 8.72
C PHE A 33 4.01 -6.00 8.14
N LEU A 34 5.00 -5.30 7.59
CA LEU A 34 6.18 -5.89 6.98
C LEU A 34 7.35 -5.93 7.97
N GLY A 35 8.38 -6.72 7.67
CA GLY A 35 9.55 -6.83 8.54
C GLY A 35 10.40 -5.55 8.60
N PRO A 36 11.28 -5.43 9.60
CA PRO A 36 12.06 -4.22 9.89
C PRO A 36 13.10 -3.87 8.81
N LYS A 37 13.44 -4.81 7.94
CA LYS A 37 14.36 -4.61 6.80
C LYS A 37 13.66 -4.69 5.46
N SER A 38 12.32 -4.58 5.45
CA SER A 38 11.58 -4.56 4.21
C SER A 38 11.88 -3.30 3.41
N PHE A 39 11.74 -3.38 2.09
CA PHE A 39 11.88 -2.20 1.23
C PHE A 39 10.86 -1.11 1.57
N PHE A 40 9.67 -1.45 2.08
CA PHE A 40 8.73 -0.45 2.60
C PHE A 40 9.31 0.34 3.77
N GLN A 41 9.93 -0.34 4.76
CA GLN A 41 10.60 0.35 5.86
C GLN A 41 11.70 1.28 5.33
N LEU A 42 12.57 0.75 4.47
CA LEU A 42 13.80 1.44 4.06
C LEU A 42 13.56 2.52 2.99
N ASP A 43 12.65 2.30 2.05
CA ASP A 43 12.45 3.19 0.90
C ASP A 43 11.21 4.09 1.03
N VAL A 44 10.25 3.77 1.92
CA VAL A 44 8.98 4.50 2.05
C VAL A 44 8.87 5.17 3.41
N VAL A 45 8.91 4.39 4.50
CA VAL A 45 8.63 4.90 5.85
C VAL A 45 9.76 5.78 6.37
N GLU A 46 11.01 5.27 6.34
CA GLU A 46 12.17 6.04 6.83
C GLU A 46 12.43 7.34 6.06
N PRO A 47 12.38 7.37 4.71
CA PRO A 47 12.56 8.62 3.97
C PRO A 47 11.44 9.63 4.26
N TRP A 48 10.18 9.19 4.36
CA TRP A 48 9.07 10.06 4.73
C TRP A 48 9.25 10.63 6.14
N ALA A 49 9.64 9.80 7.11
CA ALA A 49 9.90 10.21 8.48
C ALA A 49 11.03 11.26 8.58
N LYS A 50 12.15 11.02 7.86
CA LYS A 50 13.29 11.94 7.81
C LYS A 50 12.90 13.27 7.14
N GLU A 51 12.09 13.22 6.08
CA GLU A 51 11.61 14.43 5.41
C GLU A 51 10.69 15.25 6.32
N LEU A 52 9.79 14.60 7.09
CA LEU A 52 8.93 15.25 8.07
C LEU A 52 9.76 15.89 9.19
N GLU A 53 10.75 15.18 9.74
CA GLU A 53 11.66 15.70 10.75
C GLU A 53 12.39 16.95 10.23
N ALA A 54 12.92 16.89 9.02
CA ALA A 54 13.63 18.03 8.41
C ALA A 54 12.70 19.23 8.20
N LYS A 55 11.48 19.03 7.68
CA LYS A 55 10.49 20.10 7.44
C LYS A 55 9.97 20.75 8.73
N THR A 56 10.08 20.05 9.84
CA THR A 56 9.65 20.53 11.16
C THR A 56 10.83 20.98 12.04
N ASN A 57 12.03 21.11 11.46
CA ASN A 57 13.25 21.48 12.17
C ASN A 57 13.54 20.57 13.38
N GLY A 58 13.34 19.25 13.23
CA GLY A 58 13.55 18.25 14.28
C GLY A 58 12.47 18.17 15.33
N ARG A 59 11.38 18.95 15.22
CA ARG A 59 10.30 19.01 16.21
C ARG A 59 9.39 17.80 16.18
N VAL A 60 9.24 17.16 15.02
CA VAL A 60 8.46 15.93 14.88
C VAL A 60 9.40 14.74 14.66
N LYS A 61 9.26 13.73 15.51
CA LYS A 61 9.93 12.43 15.39
C LYS A 61 8.91 11.37 14.99
N VAL A 62 9.37 10.35 14.27
CA VAL A 62 8.53 9.20 13.90
C VAL A 62 9.14 7.94 14.49
N GLU A 63 8.39 7.29 15.37
CA GLU A 63 8.70 5.97 15.90
C GLU A 63 8.01 4.90 15.05
N THR A 64 8.76 3.92 14.54
CA THR A 64 8.23 2.90 13.64
C THR A 64 8.00 1.56 14.34
N PHE A 65 6.87 0.94 14.03
CA PHE A 65 6.44 -0.36 14.53
C PHE A 65 6.22 -1.30 13.35
N ASP A 66 7.14 -2.23 13.17
CA ASP A 66 7.08 -3.20 12.08
C ASP A 66 6.18 -4.42 12.40
N GLY A 67 6.08 -5.36 11.45
CA GLY A 67 5.25 -6.56 11.55
C GLY A 67 5.58 -7.51 12.70
N THR A 68 6.70 -7.33 13.40
CA THR A 68 7.06 -8.11 14.59
C THR A 68 6.54 -7.49 15.88
N SER A 69 6.05 -6.26 15.83
CA SER A 69 5.50 -5.54 16.97
C SER A 69 4.07 -5.98 17.31
N THR A 70 3.60 -5.67 18.51
CA THR A 70 2.23 -5.99 18.96
C THR A 70 1.14 -5.24 18.19
N VAL A 71 1.49 -4.18 17.47
CA VAL A 71 0.58 -3.39 16.59
C VAL A 71 0.84 -3.63 15.10
N GLY A 72 1.77 -4.51 14.76
CA GLY A 72 2.19 -4.80 13.39
C GLY A 72 1.34 -5.83 12.63
N GLY A 73 0.22 -6.29 13.21
CA GLY A 73 -0.65 -7.27 12.58
C GLY A 73 -1.25 -6.75 11.26
N VAL A 74 -1.24 -7.56 10.20
CA VAL A 74 -1.70 -7.17 8.87
C VAL A 74 -3.20 -6.87 8.82
N THR A 75 -3.99 -7.48 9.71
CA THR A 75 -5.47 -7.37 9.76
C THR A 75 -5.98 -6.20 10.58
N ASP A 76 -5.09 -5.51 11.33
CA ASP A 76 -5.50 -4.57 12.38
C ASP A 76 -4.98 -3.14 12.17
N GLN A 77 -4.33 -2.86 11.04
CA GLN A 77 -3.65 -1.58 10.81
C GLN A 77 -4.62 -0.39 10.92
N ALA A 78 -5.73 -0.43 10.18
CA ALA A 78 -6.74 0.63 10.25
C ALA A 78 -7.41 0.73 11.64
N SER A 79 -7.69 -0.43 12.27
CA SER A 79 -8.28 -0.46 13.61
C SER A 79 -7.36 0.12 14.67
N ASN A 80 -6.06 -0.16 14.60
CA ASN A 80 -5.05 0.38 15.51
C ASN A 80 -4.93 1.90 15.39
N VAL A 81 -5.00 2.44 14.16
CA VAL A 81 -5.05 3.89 13.92
C VAL A 81 -6.33 4.49 14.50
N LYS A 82 -7.51 3.90 14.21
CA LYS A 82 -8.80 4.41 14.73
C LYS A 82 -8.84 4.40 16.23
N ALA A 83 -8.27 3.40 16.88
CA ALA A 83 -8.21 3.28 18.34
C ALA A 83 -7.11 4.15 18.98
N GLY A 84 -6.30 4.88 18.22
CA GLY A 84 -5.21 5.70 18.75
C GLY A 84 -4.04 4.90 19.34
N LYS A 85 -3.92 3.60 19.03
CA LYS A 85 -2.77 2.78 19.46
C LYS A 85 -1.50 3.19 18.70
N VAL A 86 -1.67 3.58 17.46
CA VAL A 86 -0.66 4.21 16.60
C VAL A 86 -1.29 5.40 15.89
N ASP A 87 -0.47 6.37 15.48
CA ASP A 87 -0.94 7.58 14.81
C ASP A 87 -1.10 7.37 13.31
N ILE A 88 -0.20 6.60 12.69
CA ILE A 88 -0.15 6.34 11.26
C ILE A 88 0.00 4.83 11.05
N ALA A 89 -0.63 4.31 10.00
CA ALA A 89 -0.40 2.93 9.60
C ALA A 89 -0.43 2.76 8.08
N LEU A 90 0.46 1.86 7.60
CA LEU A 90 0.41 1.25 6.30
C LEU A 90 -0.36 -0.07 6.40
N GLY A 91 -1.46 -0.19 5.66
CA GLY A 91 -2.26 -1.40 5.63
C GLY A 91 -2.50 -1.94 4.23
N LEU A 92 -2.83 -3.22 4.18
CA LEU A 92 -3.25 -3.93 2.97
C LEU A 92 -4.78 -4.02 2.98
N ARG A 93 -5.46 -3.39 2.02
CA ARG A 93 -6.93 -3.36 1.95
C ARG A 93 -7.55 -4.76 2.09
N GLY A 94 -7.02 -5.74 1.35
CA GLY A 94 -7.54 -7.10 1.33
C GLY A 94 -7.47 -7.84 2.67
N ALA A 95 -6.65 -7.38 3.62
CA ALA A 95 -6.52 -7.96 4.96
C ALA A 95 -7.50 -7.34 5.98
N GLU A 96 -8.12 -6.21 5.67
CA GLU A 96 -8.99 -5.45 6.59
C GLU A 96 -10.48 -5.88 6.55
N GLY A 97 -10.77 -7.04 5.97
CA GLY A 97 -12.14 -7.55 5.88
C GLY A 97 -13.06 -6.66 5.04
N ASP A 98 -14.18 -6.25 5.63
CA ASP A 98 -15.20 -5.41 4.98
C ASP A 98 -14.89 -3.89 5.03
N LYS A 99 -13.71 -3.48 5.51
CA LYS A 99 -13.29 -2.08 5.43
C LYS A 99 -12.81 -1.74 4.03
N PHE A 100 -13.00 -0.49 3.63
CA PHE A 100 -12.51 0.05 2.36
C PHE A 100 -12.98 -0.76 1.13
N LEU A 101 -14.26 -1.14 1.13
CA LEU A 101 -14.85 -1.98 0.06
C LEU A 101 -14.85 -1.31 -1.30
N GLY A 102 -15.07 0.00 -1.38
CA GLY A 102 -14.99 0.76 -2.63
C GLY A 102 -13.59 0.70 -3.25
N SER A 103 -12.55 0.75 -2.41
CA SER A 103 -11.16 0.63 -2.86
C SER A 103 -10.84 -0.74 -3.46
N SER A 104 -11.62 -1.79 -3.16
CA SER A 104 -11.41 -3.13 -3.72
C SER A 104 -11.66 -3.22 -5.24
N VAL A 105 -12.39 -2.27 -5.79
CA VAL A 105 -12.72 -2.24 -7.23
C VAL A 105 -11.45 -2.18 -8.09
N ILE A 106 -10.38 -1.52 -7.60
CA ILE A 106 -9.11 -1.45 -8.33
C ILE A 106 -8.38 -2.81 -8.43
N GLU A 107 -8.72 -3.78 -7.56
CA GLU A 107 -8.09 -5.10 -7.50
C GLU A 107 -8.66 -6.09 -8.53
N LEU A 108 -9.68 -5.68 -9.30
CA LEU A 108 -10.33 -6.54 -10.29
C LEU A 108 -9.38 -6.92 -11.44
N PRO A 109 -9.55 -8.12 -12.01
CA PRO A 109 -8.62 -8.64 -13.01
C PRO A 109 -8.40 -7.71 -14.20
N PHE A 110 -7.14 -7.55 -14.62
CA PHE A 110 -6.69 -6.82 -15.81
C PHE A 110 -7.06 -5.33 -15.86
N LEU A 111 -7.46 -4.73 -14.74
CA LEU A 111 -7.83 -3.32 -14.69
C LEU A 111 -6.59 -2.41 -14.68
N VAL A 112 -5.59 -2.75 -13.88
CA VAL A 112 -4.41 -1.89 -13.65
C VAL A 112 -3.25 -2.28 -14.57
N PRO A 113 -2.72 -1.35 -15.39
CA PRO A 113 -1.59 -1.63 -16.27
C PRO A 113 -0.22 -1.57 -15.58
N ASN A 114 -0.06 -0.74 -14.56
CA ASN A 114 1.14 -0.61 -13.72
C ASN A 114 0.82 0.12 -12.42
N ALA A 115 1.74 0.07 -11.46
CA ALA A 115 1.55 0.65 -10.13
C ALA A 115 1.35 2.18 -10.17
N LEU A 116 2.08 2.91 -11.02
CA LEU A 116 1.95 4.36 -11.12
C LEU A 116 0.52 4.76 -11.51
N ARG A 117 0.04 4.24 -12.64
CA ARG A 117 -1.29 4.58 -13.15
C ARG A 117 -2.41 4.10 -12.23
N GLY A 118 -2.28 2.88 -11.69
CA GLY A 118 -3.25 2.34 -10.73
C GLY A 118 -3.32 3.17 -9.46
N SER A 119 -2.18 3.58 -8.89
CA SER A 119 -2.13 4.41 -7.69
C SER A 119 -2.73 5.80 -7.92
N GLN A 120 -2.40 6.44 -9.05
CA GLN A 120 -2.97 7.74 -9.42
C GLN A 120 -4.48 7.66 -9.63
N ALA A 121 -4.97 6.60 -10.29
CA ALA A 121 -6.41 6.40 -10.52
C ALA A 121 -7.17 6.14 -9.19
N LEU A 122 -6.62 5.32 -8.30
CA LEU A 122 -7.20 5.08 -6.98
C LEU A 122 -7.23 6.36 -6.13
N TRP A 123 -6.15 7.13 -6.15
CA TRP A 123 -6.08 8.42 -5.48
C TRP A 123 -7.09 9.43 -6.03
N ALA A 124 -7.24 9.51 -7.36
CA ALA A 124 -8.23 10.37 -8.00
C ALA A 124 -9.67 10.00 -7.58
N LEU A 125 -9.97 8.70 -7.48
CA LEU A 125 -11.26 8.19 -7.03
C LEU A 125 -11.57 8.56 -5.56
N TYR A 126 -10.53 8.63 -4.72
CA TYR A 126 -10.64 9.16 -3.35
C TYR A 126 -10.87 10.68 -3.36
N LYS A 127 -10.10 11.42 -4.16
CA LYS A 127 -10.15 12.89 -4.21
C LYS A 127 -11.49 13.44 -4.72
N ASP A 128 -12.16 12.73 -5.61
CA ASP A 128 -13.46 13.15 -6.14
C ASP A 128 -14.66 12.76 -5.23
N GLY A 129 -14.36 12.17 -4.06
CA GLY A 129 -15.36 11.80 -3.06
C GLY A 129 -16.00 10.43 -3.24
N THR A 130 -15.72 9.69 -4.32
CA THR A 130 -16.28 8.34 -4.55
C THR A 130 -15.96 7.39 -3.40
N LEU A 131 -14.75 7.48 -2.82
CA LEU A 131 -14.29 6.68 -1.69
C LEU A 131 -14.38 7.43 -0.33
N GLY A 132 -14.97 8.63 -0.30
CA GLY A 132 -14.91 9.50 0.89
C GLY A 132 -15.49 8.89 2.16
N GLU A 133 -16.61 8.19 2.06
CA GLU A 133 -17.28 7.58 3.22
C GLU A 133 -16.46 6.49 3.91
N GLU A 134 -15.73 5.67 3.15
CA GLU A 134 -14.94 4.59 3.74
C GLU A 134 -13.70 5.08 4.50
N TYR A 135 -13.22 6.28 4.18
CA TYR A 135 -12.05 6.90 4.82
C TYR A 135 -12.39 8.07 5.77
N LYS A 136 -13.66 8.36 6.03
CA LYS A 136 -14.11 9.55 6.78
C LYS A 136 -13.53 9.67 8.19
N ASP A 137 -13.18 8.56 8.81
CA ASP A 137 -12.62 8.50 10.17
C ASP A 137 -11.10 8.71 10.20
N TYR A 138 -10.48 8.89 9.02
CA TYR A 138 -9.03 8.97 8.87
C TYR A 138 -8.59 10.22 8.12
N LYS A 139 -7.38 10.67 8.36
CA LYS A 139 -6.61 11.49 7.43
C LYS A 139 -5.87 10.54 6.50
N VAL A 140 -6.26 10.51 5.24
CA VAL A 140 -5.59 9.67 4.24
C VAL A 140 -4.31 10.36 3.78
N LEU A 141 -3.18 9.67 3.90
CA LEU A 141 -1.86 10.16 3.48
C LEU A 141 -1.48 9.62 2.10
N ALA A 142 -1.82 8.37 1.78
CA ALA A 142 -1.68 7.81 0.44
C ALA A 142 -2.62 6.62 0.23
N LEU A 143 -3.11 6.45 -1.01
CA LEU A 143 -3.72 5.24 -1.52
C LEU A 143 -2.93 4.81 -2.76
N PHE A 144 -2.58 3.54 -2.84
CA PHE A 144 -1.72 3.06 -3.92
C PHE A 144 -1.92 1.56 -4.17
N VAL A 145 -1.34 1.08 -5.26
CA VAL A 145 -1.37 -0.33 -5.66
C VAL A 145 0.04 -0.81 -6.02
N HIS A 146 0.24 -2.13 -6.03
CA HIS A 146 1.47 -2.71 -6.58
C HIS A 146 1.37 -2.91 -8.12
N ASN A 147 2.51 -3.15 -8.78
CA ASN A 147 2.53 -3.57 -10.17
C ASN A 147 1.70 -4.86 -10.35
N PRO A 148 1.06 -5.06 -11.51
CA PRO A 148 0.20 -6.21 -11.72
C PRO A 148 0.86 -7.52 -11.34
N GLY A 149 0.12 -8.34 -10.59
CA GLY A 149 0.55 -9.65 -10.14
C GLY A 149 0.55 -10.66 -11.27
N LEU A 150 1.41 -11.63 -11.12
CA LEU A 150 1.75 -12.68 -12.08
C LEU A 150 1.39 -14.04 -11.50
N ILE A 151 1.45 -15.06 -12.34
CA ILE A 151 1.34 -16.45 -11.93
C ILE A 151 2.75 -17.05 -11.87
N HIS A 152 3.11 -17.59 -10.71
CA HIS A 152 4.39 -18.25 -10.51
C HIS A 152 4.14 -19.69 -10.06
N THR A 153 4.78 -20.66 -10.70
CA THR A 153 4.64 -22.09 -10.38
C THR A 153 6.01 -22.75 -10.18
N LYS A 154 6.01 -23.88 -9.46
CA LYS A 154 7.21 -24.70 -9.27
C LYS A 154 7.66 -25.31 -10.59
N ASP A 155 6.78 -26.03 -11.23
CA ASP A 155 7.04 -26.88 -12.40
C ASP A 155 5.88 -26.92 -13.41
N LYS A 156 4.68 -26.52 -13.03
CA LYS A 156 3.53 -26.56 -13.93
C LYS A 156 3.49 -25.34 -14.84
N ARG A 157 3.53 -25.57 -16.15
CA ARG A 157 3.43 -24.56 -17.18
C ARG A 157 1.97 -24.13 -17.36
N ILE A 158 1.69 -22.88 -17.07
CA ILE A 158 0.35 -22.28 -17.19
C ILE A 158 0.37 -21.34 -18.40
N LEU A 159 -0.21 -21.73 -19.52
CA LEU A 159 -0.29 -20.93 -20.72
C LEU A 159 -1.68 -20.40 -20.99
N GLU A 160 -2.68 -21.20 -20.70
CA GLU A 160 -4.09 -20.91 -20.94
C GLU A 160 -4.87 -20.95 -19.62
N PRO A 161 -6.04 -20.28 -19.53
CA PRO A 161 -6.91 -20.34 -18.35
C PRO A 161 -7.23 -21.78 -17.89
N ALA A 162 -7.40 -22.71 -18.83
CA ALA A 162 -7.71 -24.11 -18.53
C ALA A 162 -6.58 -24.86 -17.80
N ASP A 163 -5.31 -24.41 -17.94
CA ASP A 163 -4.16 -25.02 -17.28
C ASP A 163 -4.17 -24.79 -15.75
N MET A 164 -4.99 -23.85 -15.27
CA MET A 164 -5.15 -23.57 -13.85
C MET A 164 -5.83 -24.68 -13.07
N LYS A 165 -6.59 -25.56 -13.76
CA LYS A 165 -7.43 -26.59 -13.13
C LYS A 165 -6.64 -27.50 -12.19
N GLY A 166 -7.12 -27.59 -10.94
CA GLY A 166 -6.56 -28.44 -9.88
C GLY A 166 -5.22 -28.00 -9.32
N VAL A 167 -4.72 -26.81 -9.69
CA VAL A 167 -3.47 -26.28 -9.13
C VAL A 167 -3.76 -25.52 -7.85
N ARG A 168 -3.03 -25.82 -6.80
CA ARG A 168 -3.14 -25.13 -5.50
C ARG A 168 -2.32 -23.83 -5.54
N PHE A 169 -3.02 -22.70 -5.60
CA PHE A 169 -2.37 -21.38 -5.63
C PHE A 169 -2.53 -20.63 -4.31
N ARG A 170 -1.44 -20.06 -3.83
CA ARG A 170 -1.56 -19.01 -2.84
C ARG A 170 -2.35 -17.84 -3.43
N SER A 171 -3.38 -17.42 -2.70
CA SER A 171 -4.15 -16.22 -3.00
C SER A 171 -3.91 -15.14 -1.93
N PRO A 172 -3.70 -13.88 -2.32
CA PRO A 172 -3.49 -12.78 -1.36
C PRO A 172 -4.78 -12.26 -0.73
N ASN A 173 -5.92 -12.43 -1.38
CA ASN A 173 -7.21 -11.89 -0.96
C ASN A 173 -8.40 -12.66 -1.55
N ASN A 174 -9.61 -12.33 -1.12
CA ASN A 174 -10.83 -13.00 -1.56
C ASN A 174 -11.16 -12.78 -3.05
N THR A 175 -10.86 -11.62 -3.60
CA THR A 175 -11.08 -11.30 -5.03
C THR A 175 -10.27 -12.23 -5.92
N VAL A 176 -8.98 -12.38 -5.62
CA VAL A 176 -8.09 -13.30 -6.32
C VAL A 176 -8.52 -14.76 -6.09
N SER A 177 -8.95 -15.10 -4.87
CA SER A 177 -9.48 -16.44 -4.59
C SER A 177 -10.70 -16.79 -5.46
N ALA A 178 -11.62 -15.85 -5.66
CA ALA A 178 -12.79 -16.03 -6.51
C ALA A 178 -12.38 -16.26 -7.98
N ALA A 179 -11.43 -15.45 -8.48
CA ALA A 179 -10.90 -15.61 -9.83
C ALA A 179 -10.21 -16.97 -10.04
N LEU A 180 -9.39 -17.41 -9.09
CA LEU A 180 -8.73 -18.72 -9.13
C LEU A 180 -9.72 -19.86 -9.15
N ARG A 181 -10.77 -19.84 -8.29
CA ARG A 181 -11.83 -20.85 -8.30
C ARG A 181 -12.58 -20.90 -9.63
N HIS A 182 -12.89 -19.73 -10.19
CA HIS A 182 -13.57 -19.64 -11.49
C HIS A 182 -12.76 -20.32 -12.61
N LEU A 183 -11.43 -20.22 -12.53
CA LEU A 183 -10.50 -20.89 -13.45
C LEU A 183 -10.27 -22.38 -13.10
N GLY A 184 -10.97 -22.91 -12.09
CA GLY A 184 -10.84 -24.31 -11.67
C GLY A 184 -9.61 -24.61 -10.81
N ALA A 185 -8.86 -23.59 -10.39
CA ALA A 185 -7.76 -23.75 -9.45
C ALA A 185 -8.26 -23.89 -8.00
N GLU A 186 -7.39 -24.32 -7.11
CA GLU A 186 -7.62 -24.46 -5.68
C GLU A 186 -6.91 -23.33 -4.92
N PRO A 187 -7.61 -22.22 -4.59
CA PRO A 187 -6.98 -21.12 -3.87
C PRO A 187 -6.76 -21.46 -2.40
N VAL A 188 -5.55 -21.19 -1.93
CA VAL A 188 -5.16 -21.22 -0.52
C VAL A 188 -4.93 -19.78 -0.07
N LEU A 189 -5.85 -19.22 0.69
CA LEU A 189 -5.77 -17.86 1.19
C LEU A 189 -4.70 -17.78 2.29
N LEU A 190 -3.59 -17.10 2.02
CA LEU A 190 -2.46 -16.98 2.95
C LEU A 190 -1.97 -15.55 3.00
N GLN A 191 -1.74 -15.07 4.23
CA GLN A 191 -1.04 -13.82 4.44
C GLN A 191 0.44 -13.97 4.04
N VAL A 192 1.09 -12.85 3.70
CA VAL A 192 2.44 -12.85 3.14
C VAL A 192 3.46 -13.61 3.99
N ASN A 193 3.36 -13.52 5.32
CA ASN A 193 4.29 -14.15 6.25
C ASN A 193 4.20 -15.68 6.29
N ASP A 194 3.08 -16.27 5.85
CA ASP A 194 2.81 -17.72 5.89
C ASP A 194 3.17 -18.42 4.57
N VAL A 195 3.40 -17.65 3.50
CA VAL A 195 3.54 -18.19 2.14
C VAL A 195 4.73 -19.11 2.02
N MET A 196 5.91 -18.69 2.50
CA MET A 196 7.13 -19.48 2.34
C MET A 196 7.12 -20.79 3.14
N ALA A 197 6.45 -20.82 4.28
CA ALA A 197 6.19 -22.05 5.02
C ALA A 197 5.31 -23.01 4.20
N ALA A 198 4.20 -22.49 3.64
CA ALA A 198 3.29 -23.28 2.81
C ALA A 198 3.96 -23.82 1.52
N VAL A 199 4.91 -23.07 0.94
CA VAL A 199 5.73 -23.56 -0.20
C VAL A 199 6.60 -24.72 0.20
N LYS A 200 7.31 -24.60 1.32
CA LYS A 200 8.24 -25.64 1.85
C LYS A 200 7.48 -26.90 2.26
N ASP A 201 6.32 -26.73 2.88
CA ASP A 201 5.46 -27.83 3.31
C ASP A 201 4.71 -28.50 2.12
N GLY A 202 4.86 -28.03 0.90
CA GLY A 202 4.16 -28.56 -0.27
C GLY A 202 2.65 -28.34 -0.25
N LYS A 203 2.15 -27.35 0.51
CA LYS A 203 0.71 -27.01 0.60
C LYS A 203 0.19 -26.28 -0.64
N ILE A 204 1.10 -25.62 -1.38
CA ILE A 204 0.81 -24.86 -2.61
C ILE A 204 1.79 -25.23 -3.72
N ASP A 205 1.30 -25.19 -4.96
CA ASP A 205 2.05 -25.50 -6.17
C ASP A 205 2.47 -24.23 -6.91
N GLY A 206 1.78 -23.12 -6.62
CA GLY A 206 2.06 -21.83 -7.23
C GLY A 206 1.66 -20.65 -6.33
N ILE A 207 2.07 -19.47 -6.74
CA ILE A 207 1.83 -18.21 -6.05
C ILE A 207 1.31 -17.19 -7.07
N VAL A 208 0.27 -16.45 -6.72
CA VAL A 208 -0.13 -15.25 -7.45
C VAL A 208 0.39 -14.04 -6.69
N THR A 209 1.34 -13.31 -7.29
CA THR A 209 1.97 -12.13 -6.69
C THR A 209 2.69 -11.30 -7.77
N ASN A 210 3.11 -10.06 -7.46
CA ASN A 210 4.01 -9.27 -8.30
C ASN A 210 5.48 -9.71 -8.11
N TRP A 211 6.40 -9.20 -8.92
CA TRP A 211 7.82 -9.52 -8.83
C TRP A 211 8.46 -9.07 -7.51
N GLY A 212 8.30 -7.81 -7.15
CA GLY A 212 8.89 -7.17 -5.96
C GLY A 212 8.17 -7.50 -4.67
N ASN A 213 7.74 -8.75 -4.48
CA ASN A 213 7.09 -9.17 -3.25
C ASN A 213 8.12 -9.39 -2.13
N PRO A 214 7.69 -9.31 -0.85
CA PRO A 214 8.58 -9.49 0.29
C PRO A 214 8.97 -10.97 0.56
N LEU A 215 8.66 -11.89 -0.36
CA LEU A 215 8.90 -13.33 -0.19
C LEU A 215 10.38 -13.65 -0.52
N GLN A 216 11.24 -13.55 0.46
CA GLN A 216 12.66 -13.90 0.31
C GLN A 216 12.82 -15.38 -0.07
N GLY A 217 13.68 -15.66 -1.05
CA GLY A 217 13.94 -17.02 -1.54
C GLY A 217 12.83 -17.61 -2.41
N PHE A 218 11.86 -16.82 -2.80
CA PHE A 218 10.73 -17.23 -3.64
C PHE A 218 11.21 -17.85 -4.97
N ASN A 219 12.23 -17.27 -5.63
CA ASN A 219 12.81 -17.82 -6.87
C ASN A 219 13.53 -19.16 -6.67
N ASP A 220 13.89 -19.55 -5.45
CA ASP A 220 14.46 -20.88 -5.20
C ASP A 220 13.43 -21.99 -5.46
N PHE A 221 12.16 -21.68 -5.28
CA PHE A 221 11.05 -22.64 -5.39
C PHE A 221 10.21 -22.44 -6.65
N MET A 222 9.97 -21.19 -7.09
CA MET A 222 9.16 -20.88 -8.27
C MET A 222 10.07 -20.75 -9.47
N LYS A 223 9.86 -21.61 -10.48
CA LYS A 223 10.73 -21.72 -11.66
C LYS A 223 10.08 -21.20 -12.94
N LEU A 224 8.75 -21.22 -12.98
CA LEU A 224 7.98 -20.75 -14.13
C LEU A 224 7.21 -19.49 -13.75
N HIS A 225 7.34 -18.44 -14.53
CA HIS A 225 6.79 -17.11 -14.25
C HIS A 225 6.01 -16.64 -15.46
N ILE A 226 4.68 -16.51 -15.31
CA ILE A 226 3.79 -16.14 -16.40
C ILE A 226 3.28 -14.73 -16.19
N GLU A 227 3.72 -13.78 -17.03
CA GLU A 227 3.40 -12.35 -16.93
C GLU A 227 1.98 -12.05 -17.42
N THR A 228 0.98 -12.57 -16.69
CA THR A 228 -0.44 -12.41 -17.03
C THR A 228 -1.02 -11.05 -16.66
N GLN A 229 -0.36 -10.25 -15.83
CA GLN A 229 -0.89 -8.97 -15.30
C GLN A 229 -2.29 -9.15 -14.68
N PHE A 230 -2.45 -10.20 -13.90
CA PHE A 230 -3.70 -10.79 -13.51
C PHE A 230 -4.52 -9.93 -12.54
N TYR A 231 -3.87 -9.29 -11.54
CA TYR A 231 -4.52 -8.51 -10.49
C TYR A 231 -3.56 -7.49 -9.91
N THR A 232 -4.08 -6.62 -9.06
CA THR A 232 -3.28 -5.84 -8.11
C THR A 232 -3.90 -5.90 -6.72
N SER A 233 -3.18 -5.45 -5.69
CA SER A 233 -3.74 -5.20 -4.37
C SER A 233 -3.66 -3.72 -4.05
N ALA A 234 -4.71 -3.22 -3.39
CA ALA A 234 -4.75 -1.86 -2.88
C ALA A 234 -4.15 -1.77 -1.47
N PHE A 235 -3.40 -0.70 -1.26
CA PHE A 235 -2.82 -0.32 0.02
C PHE A 235 -3.29 1.06 0.43
N PHE A 236 -3.25 1.31 1.71
CA PHE A 236 -3.52 2.62 2.27
C PHE A 236 -2.42 3.02 3.25
N ILE A 237 -2.13 4.31 3.34
CA ILE A 237 -1.44 4.92 4.48
C ILE A 237 -2.41 5.94 5.05
N VAL A 238 -2.84 5.70 6.28
CA VAL A 238 -3.80 6.56 6.97
C VAL A 238 -3.27 7.00 8.33
N MET A 239 -3.70 8.17 8.74
CA MET A 239 -3.39 8.75 10.05
C MET A 239 -4.69 8.91 10.87
N ASN A 240 -4.58 8.79 12.19
CA ASN A 240 -5.67 9.10 13.10
C ASN A 240 -6.13 10.55 12.89
N LYS A 241 -7.40 10.74 12.57
CA LYS A 241 -7.95 12.05 12.24
C LYS A 241 -7.85 13.04 13.39
N GLN A 242 -8.13 12.60 14.62
CA GLN A 242 -8.07 13.45 15.79
C GLN A 242 -6.62 13.85 16.11
N THR A 243 -5.67 12.90 16.01
CA THR A 243 -4.24 13.23 16.15
C THR A 243 -3.85 14.28 15.11
N TYR A 244 -4.18 14.08 13.82
CA TYR A 244 -3.85 15.06 12.77
C TYR A 244 -4.44 16.43 13.04
N GLU A 245 -5.73 16.51 13.44
CA GLU A 245 -6.43 17.76 13.72
C GLU A 245 -5.86 18.50 14.95
N SER A 246 -5.30 17.76 15.91
CA SER A 246 -4.67 18.33 17.11
C SER A 246 -3.26 18.87 16.89
N LEU A 247 -2.60 18.52 15.77
CA LEU A 247 -1.24 19.00 15.44
C LEU A 247 -1.23 20.50 15.14
N PRO A 248 -0.12 21.18 15.45
CA PRO A 248 0.11 22.57 15.02
C PRO A 248 -0.05 22.74 13.51
N THR A 249 -0.53 23.90 13.06
CA THR A 249 -0.85 24.16 11.65
C THR A 249 0.35 23.96 10.72
N ASP A 250 1.55 24.36 11.15
CA ASP A 250 2.79 24.19 10.39
C ASP A 250 3.21 22.72 10.29
N VAL A 251 2.96 21.91 11.33
CA VAL A 251 3.20 20.45 11.29
C VAL A 251 2.23 19.78 10.34
N ARG A 252 0.94 20.16 10.37
CA ARG A 252 -0.05 19.67 9.40
C ARG A 252 0.34 20.01 7.97
N ALA A 253 0.77 21.24 7.73
CA ALA A 253 1.25 21.69 6.43
C ALA A 253 2.49 20.90 5.96
N ALA A 254 3.42 20.59 6.88
CA ALA A 254 4.57 19.74 6.58
C ALA A 254 4.13 18.34 6.15
N ILE A 255 3.23 17.67 6.91
CA ILE A 255 2.66 16.36 6.58
C ILE A 255 1.97 16.40 5.21
N ASP A 256 1.12 17.39 4.96
CA ASP A 256 0.38 17.53 3.70
C ASP A 256 1.31 17.72 2.50
N SER A 257 2.42 18.45 2.68
CA SER A 257 3.38 18.72 1.60
C SER A 257 4.16 17.50 1.11
N ILE A 258 4.26 16.45 1.94
CA ILE A 258 5.00 15.21 1.64
C ILE A 258 4.08 13.97 1.49
N SER A 259 2.78 14.17 1.60
CA SER A 259 1.74 13.14 1.50
C SER A 259 0.82 13.42 0.31
N GLY A 260 -0.18 12.58 0.12
CA GLY A 260 -1.14 12.75 -0.97
C GLY A 260 -0.53 12.53 -2.34
N GLU A 261 -0.93 13.34 -3.32
CA GLU A 261 -0.55 13.17 -4.72
C GLU A 261 0.99 13.11 -4.96
N PRO A 262 1.83 13.95 -4.33
CA PRO A 262 3.29 13.85 -4.46
C PRO A 262 3.86 12.53 -3.97
N TRP A 263 3.27 11.93 -2.93
CA TRP A 263 3.72 10.63 -2.42
C TRP A 263 3.17 9.48 -3.25
N VAL A 264 1.91 9.56 -3.65
CA VAL A 264 1.25 8.57 -4.54
C VAL A 264 2.03 8.39 -5.84
N ALA A 265 2.54 9.47 -6.44
CA ALA A 265 3.35 9.42 -7.66
C ALA A 265 4.69 8.65 -7.48
N LYS A 266 5.18 8.49 -6.25
CA LYS A 266 6.43 7.75 -5.97
C LYS A 266 6.24 6.23 -5.96
N PHE A 267 5.00 5.72 -5.81
CA PHE A 267 4.78 4.28 -5.68
C PHE A 267 5.04 3.51 -6.98
N GLY A 268 4.82 4.10 -8.15
CA GLY A 268 5.25 3.48 -9.40
C GLY A 268 6.76 3.21 -9.43
N PRO A 269 7.62 4.25 -9.34
CA PRO A 269 9.07 4.11 -9.24
C PRO A 269 9.56 3.17 -8.12
N TYR A 270 8.90 3.15 -6.96
CA TYR A 270 9.24 2.20 -5.89
C TYR A 270 9.03 0.76 -6.34
N TRP A 271 7.85 0.44 -6.88
CA TRP A 271 7.56 -0.91 -7.33
C TRP A 271 8.46 -1.34 -8.49
N ASP A 272 8.75 -0.47 -9.44
CA ASP A 272 9.67 -0.75 -10.54
C ASP A 272 11.09 -1.06 -10.02
N LYS A 273 11.57 -0.30 -9.03
CA LYS A 273 12.85 -0.55 -8.35
C LYS A 273 12.90 -1.91 -7.67
N TRP A 274 11.80 -2.33 -7.03
CA TRP A 274 11.74 -3.58 -6.28
C TRP A 274 11.49 -4.80 -7.16
N ASP A 275 10.67 -4.66 -8.20
CA ASP A 275 10.34 -5.71 -9.15
C ASP A 275 11.54 -6.11 -10.01
N LYS A 276 12.33 -5.13 -10.46
CA LYS A 276 13.40 -5.35 -11.44
C LYS A 276 14.44 -6.39 -11.01
N PRO A 277 15.05 -6.34 -9.82
CA PRO A 277 16.06 -7.32 -9.42
C PRO A 277 15.52 -8.76 -9.36
N VAL A 278 14.26 -8.92 -8.93
CA VAL A 278 13.62 -10.24 -8.81
C VAL A 278 13.32 -10.81 -10.20
N ARG A 279 12.79 -9.97 -11.10
CA ARG A 279 12.54 -10.34 -12.49
C ARG A 279 13.83 -10.68 -13.23
N ASP A 280 14.87 -9.88 -13.07
CA ASP A 280 16.17 -10.13 -13.68
C ASP A 280 16.77 -11.46 -13.19
N GLY A 281 16.61 -11.77 -11.91
CA GLY A 281 17.01 -13.06 -11.31
C GLY A 281 16.25 -14.27 -11.89
N ALA A 282 15.04 -14.07 -12.38
CA ALA A 282 14.26 -15.12 -13.06
C ALA A 282 14.74 -15.45 -14.50
N ASN A 283 15.80 -14.79 -14.99
CA ASN A 283 16.49 -15.18 -16.22
C ASN A 283 17.63 -16.19 -15.97
N ALA A 284 17.84 -16.61 -14.71
CA ALA A 284 18.86 -17.58 -14.35
C ALA A 284 18.55 -18.99 -14.93
N PRO A 285 19.56 -19.86 -15.13
CA PRO A 285 19.33 -21.23 -15.57
C PRO A 285 18.33 -21.97 -14.69
N GLY A 286 17.40 -22.69 -15.31
CA GLY A 286 16.35 -23.44 -14.63
C GLY A 286 15.08 -22.63 -14.33
N HIS A 287 15.03 -21.36 -14.74
CA HIS A 287 13.82 -20.53 -14.73
C HIS A 287 13.32 -20.27 -16.15
N GLU A 288 12.04 -19.98 -16.27
CA GLU A 288 11.41 -19.54 -17.50
C GLU A 288 10.45 -18.39 -17.23
N VAL A 289 10.65 -17.26 -17.93
CA VAL A 289 9.71 -16.15 -17.95
C VAL A 289 8.88 -16.24 -19.22
N ILE A 290 7.58 -16.41 -19.07
CA ILE A 290 6.62 -16.56 -20.16
C ILE A 290 5.83 -15.25 -20.26
N VAL A 291 5.99 -14.55 -21.38
CA VAL A 291 5.21 -13.37 -21.72
C VAL A 291 4.08 -13.78 -22.67
N PRO A 292 2.81 -13.80 -22.22
CA PRO A 292 1.72 -14.19 -23.09
C PRO A 292 1.53 -13.18 -24.23
N HIS A 293 1.39 -13.66 -25.47
CA HIS A 293 1.03 -12.80 -26.59
C HIS A 293 -0.41 -12.28 -26.50
N ALA A 294 -0.75 -11.24 -27.26
CA ALA A 294 -2.03 -10.53 -27.16
C ALA A 294 -3.27 -11.46 -27.25
N GLY A 295 -3.28 -12.42 -28.19
CA GLY A 295 -4.41 -13.37 -28.33
C GLY A 295 -4.55 -14.32 -27.15
N ARG A 296 -3.44 -14.64 -26.45
CA ARG A 296 -3.50 -15.42 -25.19
C ARG A 296 -4.03 -14.58 -24.06
N MET A 297 -3.58 -13.32 -23.97
CA MET A 297 -4.11 -12.39 -22.95
C MET A 297 -5.60 -12.13 -23.11
N GLU A 298 -6.10 -12.10 -24.35
CA GLU A 298 -7.54 -11.93 -24.59
C GLU A 298 -8.34 -13.11 -24.04
N ARG A 299 -7.90 -14.35 -24.24
CA ARG A 299 -8.56 -15.53 -23.63
C ARG A 299 -8.60 -15.48 -22.10
N TRP A 300 -7.53 -14.96 -21.48
CA TRP A 300 -7.52 -14.72 -20.03
C TRP A 300 -8.54 -13.66 -19.60
N ARG A 301 -8.67 -12.55 -20.36
CA ARG A 301 -9.66 -11.50 -20.07
C ARG A 301 -11.09 -12.03 -20.23
N GLU A 302 -11.36 -12.74 -21.32
CA GLU A 302 -12.67 -13.35 -21.58
C GLU A 302 -13.05 -14.35 -20.46
N ALA A 303 -12.12 -15.21 -20.07
CA ALA A 303 -12.34 -16.18 -19.00
C ALA A 303 -12.67 -15.53 -17.65
N LEU A 304 -12.11 -14.37 -17.33
CA LEU A 304 -12.31 -13.70 -16.04
C LEU A 304 -13.34 -12.56 -16.06
N LYS A 305 -13.89 -12.22 -17.22
CA LYS A 305 -14.97 -11.21 -17.30
C LYS A 305 -16.16 -11.54 -16.40
N PRO A 306 -16.68 -12.79 -16.35
CA PRO A 306 -17.79 -13.13 -15.46
C PRO A 306 -17.47 -12.91 -13.97
N VAL A 307 -16.22 -13.13 -13.55
CA VAL A 307 -15.78 -12.87 -12.17
C VAL A 307 -15.88 -11.39 -11.82
N THR A 308 -15.47 -10.52 -12.74
CA THR A 308 -15.58 -9.07 -12.56
C THR A 308 -17.03 -8.65 -12.41
N ASP A 309 -17.91 -9.10 -13.28
CA ASP A 309 -19.34 -8.75 -13.25
C ASP A 309 -20.00 -9.25 -11.95
N GLN A 310 -19.79 -10.52 -11.59
CA GLN A 310 -20.32 -11.10 -10.35
C GLN A 310 -19.80 -10.38 -9.09
N TYR A 311 -18.51 -10.05 -9.07
CA TYR A 311 -17.93 -9.32 -7.94
C TYR A 311 -18.57 -7.95 -7.76
N LEU A 312 -18.76 -7.20 -8.85
CA LEU A 312 -19.38 -5.87 -8.81
C LEU A 312 -20.85 -5.93 -8.39
N GLU A 313 -21.60 -6.96 -8.79
CA GLU A 313 -22.99 -7.19 -8.34
C GLU A 313 -23.04 -7.46 -6.82
N GLU A 314 -22.15 -8.31 -6.29
CA GLU A 314 -22.08 -8.59 -4.86
C GLU A 314 -21.63 -7.37 -4.06
N LEU A 315 -20.61 -6.68 -4.56
CA LEU A 315 -20.09 -5.47 -3.93
C LEU A 315 -21.15 -4.36 -3.86
N ALA A 316 -21.99 -4.22 -4.89
CA ALA A 316 -23.05 -3.22 -4.95
C ALA A 316 -24.07 -3.32 -3.81
N LYS A 317 -24.19 -4.48 -3.17
CA LYS A 317 -25.06 -4.69 -2.00
C LYS A 317 -24.56 -3.90 -0.77
N LYS A 318 -23.24 -3.68 -0.66
CA LYS A 318 -22.59 -2.95 0.44
C LYS A 318 -22.03 -1.58 0.02
N PHE A 319 -21.70 -1.44 -1.25
CA PHE A 319 -21.20 -0.22 -1.88
C PHE A 319 -21.95 0.03 -3.19
N PRO A 320 -23.10 0.71 -3.16
CA PRO A 320 -23.98 0.91 -4.34
C PRO A 320 -23.28 1.54 -5.55
N GLY A 321 -22.21 2.33 -5.31
CA GLY A 321 -21.38 2.94 -6.35
C GLY A 321 -20.37 2.02 -7.05
N ALA A 322 -20.35 0.72 -6.76
CA ALA A 322 -19.31 -0.21 -7.23
C ALA A 322 -19.11 -0.21 -8.76
N ARG A 323 -20.19 -0.32 -9.53
CA ARG A 323 -20.14 -0.31 -11.00
C ARG A 323 -19.65 1.04 -11.54
N ALA A 324 -20.16 2.14 -11.01
CA ALA A 324 -19.74 3.48 -11.43
C ALA A 324 -18.25 3.74 -11.12
N ALA A 325 -17.77 3.29 -9.94
CA ALA A 325 -16.36 3.36 -9.57
C ALA A 325 -15.49 2.54 -10.53
N TYR A 326 -15.91 1.32 -10.87
CA TYR A 326 -15.21 0.48 -11.84
C TYR A 326 -15.14 1.14 -13.23
N ASP A 327 -16.26 1.60 -13.75
CA ASP A 327 -16.32 2.20 -15.08
C ASP A 327 -15.45 3.46 -15.17
N LYS A 328 -15.41 4.25 -14.10
CA LYS A 328 -14.55 5.43 -13.97
C LYS A 328 -13.07 5.06 -13.96
N LEU A 329 -12.68 4.06 -13.15
CA LEU A 329 -11.31 3.54 -13.13
C LEU A 329 -10.92 2.97 -14.50
N ALA A 330 -11.78 2.15 -15.11
CA ALA A 330 -11.54 1.57 -16.41
C ALA A 330 -11.39 2.63 -17.52
N ALA A 331 -12.17 3.71 -17.48
CA ALA A 331 -12.03 4.84 -18.40
C ALA A 331 -10.70 5.58 -18.21
N THR A 332 -10.30 5.85 -16.96
CA THR A 332 -9.04 6.52 -16.62
C THR A 332 -7.81 5.68 -16.99
N LEU A 333 -7.88 4.36 -16.78
CA LEU A 333 -6.74 3.46 -16.98
C LEU A 333 -6.55 3.01 -18.44
N ARG A 334 -7.56 3.18 -19.32
CA ARG A 334 -7.44 2.92 -20.77
C ARG A 334 -6.76 4.04 -21.56
N GLN A 335 -6.72 5.26 -21.03
CA GLN A 335 -6.02 6.42 -21.61
C GLN A 335 -4.50 6.27 -21.43
#